data_5f6f20c52ba2e04133347faa84a02c48
#
_entry.id   5f6f20c52ba2e04133347faa84a02c48
#
_cell.length_a   1.000
_cell.length_b   1.000
_cell.length_c   1.000
_cell.angle_alpha   90.00
_cell.angle_beta   90.00
_cell.angle_gamma   90.00
#
_symmetry.space_group_name_H-M   'P 1'
#
loop_
_entity.id
_entity.type
_entity.pdbx_description
1 polymer ?
#
loop_
_entity_poly.entity_id
_entity_poly.type
_entity_poly.pdbx_seq_one_letter_code
_entity_poly.pdbx_strand_id
1 'polypeptide(L)'
;MTSVMRNEIGHIYHDVSDFIPTFFYSLNSLKNLETFAATVEELLPADKGFPLSWEETEVVPWFHNIIDKMVKIALEQLRNEKDLISRLECRQIISQPNNSLKGSKAVRTLDIGIAEIHDPCNTRTVHGINNMPICHWREVLVPGELKSNLEKDKASGTWYDLAHRVREVFCLQSAQRFCHGFTLCGSTMRVFKFDRAAVYTSPSFDIRLHFHRFIVVMLGYLLMSKEELGLDTTICQDPDGQQYISVVLGEKVERFNIEDMIFRQQCIIGRGTTCWKAIYNNQTYVIKDS
;
A
#
# COMPACT_ATOMS: atom_id res chain seq x y z
N MET A 1 -21.76 11.08 -0.20
CA MET A 1 -20.70 10.05 -0.05
C MET A 1 -19.67 10.42 1.02
N THR A 2 -19.18 11.65 1.06
CA THR A 2 -18.24 12.16 2.08
C THR A 2 -18.78 12.07 3.52
N SER A 3 -20.08 12.22 3.73
CA SER A 3 -20.72 12.09 5.06
C SER A 3 -20.61 10.68 5.63
N VAL A 4 -20.73 9.65 4.79
CA VAL A 4 -20.63 8.24 5.21
C VAL A 4 -19.21 7.96 5.68
N MET A 5 -18.19 8.37 4.91
CA MET A 5 -16.78 8.18 5.30
C MET A 5 -16.42 8.96 6.56
N ARG A 6 -16.97 10.18 6.71
CA ARG A 6 -16.76 10.98 7.93
C ARG A 6 -17.29 10.28 9.18
N ASN A 7 -18.47 9.68 9.09
CA ASN A 7 -19.07 8.94 10.20
C ASN A 7 -18.33 7.62 10.46
N GLU A 8 -17.84 6.94 9.40
CA GLU A 8 -17.11 5.68 9.52
C GLU A 8 -15.73 5.87 10.13
N ILE A 9 -14.96 6.86 9.66
CA ILE A 9 -13.58 7.10 10.10
C ILE A 9 -13.54 7.73 11.51
N GLY A 10 -14.54 8.55 11.86
CA GLY A 10 -14.59 9.23 13.14
C GLY A 10 -13.41 10.21 13.31
N HIS A 11 -12.50 9.91 14.23
CA HIS A 11 -11.36 10.77 14.54
C HIS A 11 -10.12 10.41 13.73
N ILE A 12 -9.45 11.44 13.20
CA ILE A 12 -8.14 11.32 12.53
C ILE A 12 -7.09 11.96 13.42
N TYR A 13 -6.10 11.19 13.86
CA TYR A 13 -4.92 11.66 14.59
C TYR A 13 -3.92 12.20 13.57
N HIS A 14 -3.92 13.51 13.37
CA HIS A 14 -3.06 14.15 12.38
C HIS A 14 -1.76 14.68 12.98
N ASP A 15 -0.74 14.84 12.14
CA ASP A 15 0.56 15.43 12.46
C ASP A 15 1.29 14.71 13.64
N VAL A 16 1.21 13.36 13.65
CA VAL A 16 1.94 12.52 14.62
C VAL A 16 3.45 12.66 14.37
N SER A 17 4.19 13.29 15.31
CA SER A 17 5.57 13.73 15.12
C SER A 17 6.54 12.62 14.74
N ASP A 18 6.43 11.46 15.40
CA ASP A 18 7.34 10.32 15.18
C ASP A 18 6.80 9.27 14.21
N PHE A 19 5.85 9.65 13.33
CA PHE A 19 5.19 8.73 12.42
C PHE A 19 6.18 8.00 11.50
N ILE A 20 7.02 8.77 10.78
CA ILE A 20 7.98 8.17 9.85
C ILE A 20 9.05 7.35 10.57
N PRO A 21 9.71 7.84 11.62
CA PRO A 21 10.61 7.01 12.43
C PRO A 21 9.97 5.72 12.92
N THR A 22 8.75 5.79 13.45
CA THR A 22 8.05 4.63 14.03
C THR A 22 7.73 3.55 12.99
N PHE A 23 7.26 3.95 11.81
CA PHE A 23 6.73 2.99 10.84
C PHE A 23 7.70 2.64 9.70
N PHE A 24 8.81 3.39 9.53
CA PHE A 24 9.73 3.18 8.42
C PHE A 24 11.17 2.90 8.82
N TYR A 25 11.70 3.50 9.90
CA TYR A 25 13.13 3.33 10.22
C TYR A 25 13.46 1.95 10.79
N SER A 26 12.51 1.31 11.46
CA SER A 26 12.67 0.01 12.13
C SER A 26 11.95 -1.11 11.41
N LEU A 27 12.14 -1.23 10.10
CA LEU A 27 11.61 -2.37 9.35
C LEU A 27 12.35 -3.64 9.78
N ASN A 28 11.62 -4.72 10.09
CA ASN A 28 12.21 -6.02 10.38
C ASN A 28 12.99 -6.56 9.17
N SER A 29 12.54 -6.18 7.96
CA SER A 29 13.11 -6.59 6.68
C SER A 29 14.39 -5.84 6.30
N LEU A 30 14.58 -4.60 6.80
CA LEU A 30 15.78 -3.80 6.54
C LEU A 30 16.10 -2.96 7.78
N LYS A 31 17.13 -3.37 8.54
CA LYS A 31 17.47 -2.81 9.86
C LYS A 31 17.82 -1.32 9.87
N ASN A 32 18.13 -0.74 8.72
CA ASN A 32 18.51 0.68 8.62
C ASN A 32 18.08 1.27 7.28
N LEU A 33 16.77 1.41 7.10
CA LEU A 33 16.20 1.99 5.89
C LEU A 33 16.68 3.43 5.66
N GLU A 34 16.89 4.22 6.73
CA GLU A 34 17.32 5.61 6.62
C GLU A 34 18.71 5.70 5.97
N THR A 35 19.68 4.91 6.45
CA THR A 35 21.02 4.86 5.84
C THR A 35 20.99 4.32 4.41
N PHE A 36 20.17 3.31 4.16
CA PHE A 36 19.99 2.78 2.81
C PHE A 36 19.39 3.82 1.85
N ALA A 37 18.39 4.57 2.30
CA ALA A 37 17.79 5.67 1.54
C ALA A 37 18.82 6.79 1.25
N ALA A 38 19.73 7.10 2.20
CA ALA A 38 20.79 8.06 1.97
C ALA A 38 21.74 7.59 0.86
N THR A 39 22.13 6.30 0.87
CA THR A 39 22.94 5.71 -0.20
C THR A 39 22.24 5.80 -1.57
N VAL A 40 20.95 5.50 -1.61
CA VAL A 40 20.16 5.62 -2.86
C VAL A 40 20.09 7.08 -3.32
N GLU A 41 19.92 8.03 -2.39
CA GLU A 41 19.87 9.46 -2.70
C GLU A 41 21.16 9.99 -3.30
N GLU A 42 22.32 9.57 -2.76
CA GLU A 42 23.65 9.95 -3.26
C GLU A 42 23.90 9.46 -4.69
N LEU A 43 23.37 8.28 -5.04
CA LEU A 43 23.51 7.67 -6.36
C LEU A 43 22.49 8.18 -7.38
N LEU A 44 21.43 8.87 -6.94
CA LEU A 44 20.46 9.48 -7.82
C LEU A 44 21.05 10.76 -8.47
N PRO A 45 20.62 11.10 -9.72
CA PRO A 45 21.01 12.36 -10.34
C PRO A 45 20.69 13.56 -9.43
N ALA A 46 21.56 14.57 -9.43
CA ALA A 46 21.36 15.81 -8.66
C ALA A 46 20.05 16.50 -9.05
N ASP A 47 19.78 16.57 -10.36
CA ASP A 47 18.47 16.99 -10.86
C ASP A 47 17.46 15.85 -10.73
N LYS A 48 16.50 16.04 -9.85
CA LYS A 48 15.41 15.08 -9.59
C LYS A 48 14.31 15.16 -10.65
N GLY A 49 14.40 16.10 -11.58
CA GLY A 49 13.45 16.27 -12.69
C GLY A 49 12.03 16.54 -12.22
N PHE A 50 11.85 17.32 -11.14
CA PHE A 50 10.51 17.65 -10.64
C PHE A 50 9.61 18.22 -11.74
N PRO A 51 8.29 17.94 -11.72
CA PRO A 51 7.36 18.45 -12.71
C PRO A 51 7.28 19.98 -12.64
N LEU A 52 7.08 20.61 -13.79
CA LEU A 52 6.90 22.07 -13.90
C LEU A 52 5.56 22.50 -13.33
N SER A 53 4.53 21.71 -13.55
CA SER A 53 3.24 21.82 -12.88
C SER A 53 2.97 20.58 -12.04
N TRP A 54 2.10 20.72 -11.04
CA TRP A 54 1.69 19.59 -10.18
C TRP A 54 0.37 18.97 -10.66
N GLU A 55 0.07 19.13 -11.95
CA GLU A 55 -1.04 18.42 -12.57
C GLU A 55 -0.73 16.93 -12.70
N GLU A 56 -1.74 16.09 -12.58
CA GLU A 56 -1.60 14.65 -12.60
C GLU A 56 -0.86 14.13 -13.85
N THR A 57 -1.09 14.77 -14.99
CA THR A 57 -0.46 14.47 -16.29
C THR A 57 1.06 14.64 -16.28
N GLU A 58 1.62 15.46 -15.40
CA GLU A 58 3.06 15.64 -15.24
C GLU A 58 3.60 14.89 -14.01
N VAL A 59 2.82 14.86 -12.92
CA VAL A 59 3.22 14.19 -11.67
C VAL A 59 3.35 12.69 -11.85
N VAL A 60 2.40 12.03 -12.52
CA VAL A 60 2.41 10.57 -12.67
C VAL A 60 3.63 10.08 -13.46
N PRO A 61 3.98 10.64 -14.64
CA PRO A 61 5.20 10.26 -15.36
C PRO A 61 6.48 10.52 -14.57
N TRP A 62 6.55 11.65 -13.87
CA TRP A 62 7.68 11.98 -12.99
C TRP A 62 7.82 10.94 -11.87
N PHE A 63 6.71 10.60 -11.22
CA PHE A 63 6.69 9.65 -10.11
C PHE A 63 7.18 8.26 -10.56
N HIS A 64 6.70 7.77 -11.69
CA HIS A 64 7.19 6.52 -12.29
C HIS A 64 8.69 6.57 -12.56
N ASN A 65 9.16 7.62 -13.23
CA ASN A 65 10.57 7.76 -13.60
C ASN A 65 11.51 7.82 -12.36
N ILE A 66 11.13 8.58 -11.34
CA ILE A 66 11.96 8.69 -10.15
C ILE A 66 12.00 7.39 -9.34
N ILE A 67 10.85 6.71 -9.19
CA ILE A 67 10.80 5.42 -8.50
C ILE A 67 11.55 4.35 -9.27
N ASP A 68 11.46 4.28 -10.58
CA ASP A 68 12.23 3.33 -11.40
C ASP A 68 13.73 3.52 -11.22
N LYS A 69 14.22 4.77 -11.17
CA LYS A 69 15.63 5.06 -10.87
C LYS A 69 16.01 4.60 -9.46
N MET A 70 15.18 4.89 -8.46
CA MET A 70 15.41 4.45 -7.08
C MET A 70 15.48 2.93 -6.99
N VAL A 71 14.52 2.22 -7.60
CA VAL A 71 14.48 0.74 -7.61
C VAL A 71 15.70 0.15 -8.31
N LYS A 72 16.13 0.71 -9.44
CA LYS A 72 17.33 0.24 -10.15
C LYS A 72 18.56 0.33 -9.26
N ILE A 73 18.77 1.47 -8.60
CA ILE A 73 19.89 1.67 -7.66
C ILE A 73 19.75 0.70 -6.47
N ALA A 74 18.55 0.57 -5.90
CA ALA A 74 18.31 -0.31 -4.76
C ALA A 74 18.63 -1.78 -5.10
N LEU A 75 18.24 -2.27 -6.28
CA LEU A 75 18.55 -3.63 -6.74
C LEU A 75 20.08 -3.85 -6.86
N GLU A 76 20.83 -2.85 -7.33
CA GLU A 76 22.29 -2.92 -7.40
C GLU A 76 22.95 -2.99 -6.02
N GLN A 77 22.37 -2.35 -5.00
CA GLN A 77 22.88 -2.34 -3.62
C GLN A 77 22.48 -3.60 -2.83
N LEU A 78 21.31 -4.20 -3.10
CA LEU A 78 20.77 -5.34 -2.37
C LEU A 78 21.16 -6.71 -2.93
N ARG A 79 22.27 -6.83 -3.63
CA ARG A 79 22.70 -8.02 -4.41
C ARG A 79 22.56 -9.38 -3.72
N ASN A 80 22.63 -9.42 -2.39
CA ASN A 80 22.57 -10.66 -1.60
C ASN A 80 21.25 -10.85 -0.84
N GLU A 81 20.34 -9.88 -0.90
CA GLU A 81 19.10 -9.85 -0.13
C GLU A 81 17.92 -10.33 -1.00
N LYS A 82 17.86 -11.65 -1.27
CA LYS A 82 16.90 -12.23 -2.22
C LYS A 82 15.46 -11.84 -1.98
N ASP A 83 15.02 -11.80 -0.71
CA ASP A 83 13.64 -11.44 -0.37
C ASP A 83 13.33 -9.97 -0.69
N LEU A 84 14.26 -9.05 -0.41
CA LEU A 84 14.11 -7.64 -0.72
C LEU A 84 14.13 -7.39 -2.22
N ILE A 85 15.00 -8.08 -2.94
CA ILE A 85 15.06 -8.05 -4.42
C ILE A 85 13.72 -8.50 -4.99
N SER A 86 13.20 -9.64 -4.54
CA SER A 86 11.92 -10.16 -5.01
C SER A 86 10.77 -9.16 -4.80
N ARG A 87 10.73 -8.48 -3.65
CA ARG A 87 9.73 -7.43 -3.38
C ARG A 87 9.84 -6.26 -4.36
N LEU A 88 11.07 -5.77 -4.61
CA LEU A 88 11.30 -4.68 -5.56
C LEU A 88 10.95 -5.07 -7.00
N GLU A 89 11.13 -6.33 -7.38
CA GLU A 89 10.80 -6.84 -8.71
C GLU A 89 9.28 -7.02 -8.91
N CYS A 90 8.57 -7.48 -7.87
CA CYS A 90 7.12 -7.70 -7.93
C CYS A 90 6.29 -6.45 -7.71
N ARG A 91 6.83 -5.41 -7.04
CA ARG A 91 6.09 -4.18 -6.71
C ARG A 91 6.39 -3.06 -7.68
N GLN A 92 5.33 -2.39 -8.07
CA GLN A 92 5.43 -1.28 -9.02
C GLN A 92 4.44 -0.17 -8.71
N ILE A 93 4.76 1.02 -9.19
CA ILE A 93 3.81 2.13 -9.20
C ILE A 93 2.75 1.85 -10.26
N ILE A 94 1.50 2.07 -9.89
CA ILE A 94 0.36 2.01 -10.80
C ILE A 94 -0.42 3.32 -10.74
N SER A 95 -1.02 3.70 -11.87
CA SER A 95 -1.92 4.85 -11.97
C SER A 95 -3.02 4.52 -12.99
N GLN A 96 -4.27 4.59 -12.57
CA GLN A 96 -5.45 4.34 -13.41
C GLN A 96 -6.56 5.35 -13.08
N PRO A 97 -6.33 6.65 -13.35
CA PRO A 97 -7.27 7.71 -13.00
C PRO A 97 -8.53 7.71 -13.88
N ASN A 98 -8.41 7.19 -15.10
CA ASN A 98 -9.49 7.19 -16.10
C ASN A 98 -10.21 5.85 -16.23
N ASN A 99 -9.67 4.79 -15.61
CA ASN A 99 -10.22 3.45 -15.68
C ASN A 99 -10.42 2.90 -14.28
N SER A 100 -11.61 2.33 -14.03
CA SER A 100 -11.87 1.68 -12.74
C SER A 100 -11.04 0.41 -12.60
N LEU A 101 -10.45 0.21 -11.42
CA LEU A 101 -9.81 -1.05 -11.08
C LEU A 101 -10.87 -2.17 -10.94
N LYS A 102 -10.44 -3.40 -11.28
CA LYS A 102 -11.29 -4.60 -11.15
C LYS A 102 -11.57 -4.94 -9.69
N GLY A 103 -12.68 -5.64 -9.46
CA GLY A 103 -13.06 -6.22 -8.17
C GLY A 103 -13.99 -5.37 -7.31
N SER A 104 -14.01 -4.06 -7.46
CA SER A 104 -14.93 -3.20 -6.74
C SER A 104 -16.34 -3.22 -7.34
N LYS A 105 -17.36 -3.16 -6.48
CA LYS A 105 -18.76 -2.90 -6.90
C LYS A 105 -18.99 -1.44 -7.27
N ALA A 106 -18.19 -0.53 -6.71
CA ALA A 106 -18.21 0.88 -7.04
C ALA A 106 -17.20 1.15 -8.17
N VAL A 107 -17.56 2.05 -9.08
CA VAL A 107 -16.65 2.54 -10.11
C VAL A 107 -15.61 3.41 -9.42
N ARG A 108 -14.44 2.83 -9.10
CA ARG A 108 -13.34 3.50 -8.39
C ARG A 108 -12.07 3.47 -9.20
N THR A 109 -11.49 4.65 -9.35
CA THR A 109 -10.20 4.87 -9.99
C THR A 109 -9.10 5.03 -8.94
N LEU A 110 -7.85 4.96 -9.35
CA LEU A 110 -6.69 5.17 -8.52
C LEU A 110 -5.76 6.18 -9.21
N ASP A 111 -5.55 7.32 -8.59
CA ASP A 111 -4.67 8.36 -9.14
C ASP A 111 -3.24 7.82 -9.20
N ILE A 112 -2.78 7.23 -8.10
CA ILE A 112 -1.47 6.59 -7.99
C ILE A 112 -1.48 5.58 -6.84
N GLY A 113 -0.60 4.58 -6.89
CA GLY A 113 -0.43 3.63 -5.79
C GLY A 113 0.70 2.67 -6.05
N ILE A 114 0.99 1.83 -5.05
CA ILE A 114 1.91 0.70 -5.15
C ILE A 114 1.09 -0.57 -5.20
N ALA A 115 1.36 -1.44 -6.16
CA ALA A 115 0.74 -2.76 -6.29
C ALA A 115 1.79 -3.86 -6.39
N GLU A 116 1.43 -5.06 -5.90
CA GLU A 116 2.21 -6.28 -6.08
C GLU A 116 1.57 -7.11 -7.20
N ILE A 117 2.28 -7.28 -8.30
CA ILE A 117 1.76 -7.93 -9.52
C ILE A 117 2.43 -9.28 -9.68
N HIS A 118 1.62 -10.33 -9.64
CA HIS A 118 2.09 -11.72 -9.67
C HIS A 118 2.14 -12.35 -11.07
N ASP A 119 1.67 -11.65 -12.10
CA ASP A 119 1.67 -12.17 -13.47
C ASP A 119 3.03 -11.92 -14.15
N PRO A 120 3.80 -12.99 -14.49
CA PRO A 120 5.09 -12.86 -15.17
C PRO A 120 5.01 -12.22 -16.57
N CYS A 121 3.82 -12.21 -17.19
CA CYS A 121 3.59 -11.52 -18.45
C CYS A 121 3.49 -10.00 -18.33
N ASN A 122 3.34 -9.49 -17.12
CA ASN A 122 3.31 -8.06 -16.78
C ASN A 122 4.65 -7.56 -16.24
N THR A 123 5.76 -8.12 -16.74
CA THR A 123 7.09 -7.55 -16.46
C THR A 123 7.05 -6.05 -16.71
N ARG A 124 7.77 -5.28 -15.86
CA ARG A 124 8.04 -3.84 -15.98
C ARG A 124 8.31 -3.46 -17.44
N THR A 125 7.27 -3.39 -18.22
CA THR A 125 7.36 -2.76 -19.51
C THR A 125 7.24 -1.27 -19.25
N VAL A 126 8.34 -0.57 -19.44
CA VAL A 126 8.43 0.89 -19.57
C VAL A 126 7.61 1.26 -20.83
N HIS A 127 6.31 1.08 -20.76
CA HIS A 127 5.40 1.48 -21.80
C HIS A 127 4.46 2.53 -21.25
N GLY A 128 4.37 3.60 -22.01
CA GLY A 128 3.59 4.78 -21.65
C GLY A 128 2.23 4.43 -21.05
N ILE A 129 1.79 5.28 -20.21
CA ILE A 129 0.60 5.30 -19.35
C ILE A 129 -0.67 4.65 -19.96
N ASN A 130 -0.74 4.46 -21.28
CA ASN A 130 -1.94 4.03 -22.00
C ASN A 130 -2.08 2.51 -22.22
N ASN A 131 -1.08 1.68 -21.87
CA ASN A 131 -1.10 0.23 -22.16
C ASN A 131 -0.91 -0.66 -20.93
N MET A 132 -1.03 -0.14 -19.72
CA MET A 132 -1.00 -0.98 -18.52
C MET A 132 -2.30 -1.81 -18.42
N PRO A 133 -2.21 -3.11 -18.10
CA PRO A 133 -3.39 -3.92 -17.86
C PRO A 133 -4.18 -3.34 -16.67
N ILE A 134 -5.51 -3.49 -16.71
CA ILE A 134 -6.37 -2.99 -15.63
C ILE A 134 -6.09 -3.81 -14.37
N CYS A 135 -5.50 -3.16 -13.38
CA CYS A 135 -5.20 -3.72 -12.06
C CYS A 135 -6.47 -4.11 -11.30
N HIS A 136 -6.29 -5.02 -10.37
CA HIS A 136 -7.34 -5.41 -9.43
C HIS A 136 -7.05 -4.80 -8.05
N TRP A 137 -8.06 -4.34 -7.33
CA TRP A 137 -7.89 -3.77 -5.98
C TRP A 137 -7.23 -4.73 -4.98
N ARG A 138 -7.28 -6.05 -5.22
CA ARG A 138 -6.55 -7.05 -4.40
C ARG A 138 -5.03 -6.97 -4.56
N GLU A 139 -4.52 -6.34 -5.61
CA GLU A 139 -3.11 -6.16 -5.90
C GLU A 139 -2.57 -4.86 -5.30
N VAL A 140 -3.44 -3.90 -4.96
CA VAL A 140 -3.05 -2.61 -4.41
C VAL A 140 -2.61 -2.75 -2.96
N LEU A 141 -1.34 -2.42 -2.69
CA LEU A 141 -0.76 -2.45 -1.35
C LEU A 141 -0.88 -1.10 -0.65
N VAL A 142 -0.57 -0.02 -1.36
CA VAL A 142 -0.55 1.34 -0.82
C VAL A 142 -1.22 2.28 -1.82
N PRO A 143 -2.47 2.68 -1.60
CA PRO A 143 -3.12 3.68 -2.43
C PRO A 143 -2.62 5.08 -2.13
N GLY A 144 -2.56 5.93 -3.16
CA GLY A 144 -2.24 7.35 -3.08
C GLY A 144 -3.30 8.22 -3.73
N GLU A 145 -3.35 9.46 -3.29
CA GLU A 145 -4.23 10.51 -3.80
C GLU A 145 -3.41 11.70 -4.28
N LEU A 146 -3.66 12.17 -5.48
CA LEU A 146 -2.99 13.33 -6.08
C LEU A 146 -3.91 14.55 -6.12
N LYS A 147 -3.38 15.72 -5.77
CA LYS A 147 -4.03 17.02 -5.97
C LYS A 147 -2.97 18.02 -6.47
N SER A 148 -3.31 18.81 -7.49
CA SER A 148 -2.38 19.82 -8.02
C SER A 148 -2.13 20.97 -7.03
N ASN A 149 -3.11 21.28 -6.19
CA ASN A 149 -3.05 22.40 -5.24
C ASN A 149 -2.58 21.94 -3.86
N LEU A 150 -1.47 22.51 -3.36
CA LEU A 150 -0.88 22.22 -2.05
C LEU A 150 -1.82 22.51 -0.86
N GLU A 151 -2.74 23.46 -0.99
CA GLU A 151 -3.73 23.79 0.06
C GLU A 151 -4.70 22.62 0.33
N LYS A 152 -4.80 21.68 -0.60
CA LYS A 152 -5.63 20.48 -0.45
C LYS A 152 -5.07 19.48 0.56
N ASP A 153 -3.80 19.59 0.96
CA ASP A 153 -3.23 18.73 2.01
C ASP A 153 -4.01 18.84 3.34
N LYS A 154 -4.44 20.03 3.70
CA LYS A 154 -5.23 20.29 4.93
C LYS A 154 -6.73 20.10 4.75
N ALA A 155 -7.19 19.82 3.54
CA ALA A 155 -8.60 19.65 3.26
C ALA A 155 -9.07 18.23 3.62
N SER A 156 -10.00 18.11 4.56
CA SER A 156 -10.59 16.82 4.95
C SER A 156 -11.16 16.03 3.75
N GLY A 157 -11.59 16.73 2.69
CA GLY A 157 -12.05 16.10 1.44
C GLY A 157 -11.00 15.21 0.80
N THR A 158 -9.74 15.67 0.71
CA THR A 158 -8.62 14.88 0.17
C THR A 158 -8.37 13.62 0.98
N TRP A 159 -8.44 13.72 2.30
CA TRP A 159 -8.24 12.57 3.20
C TRP A 159 -9.38 11.54 3.08
N TYR A 160 -10.62 12.00 2.86
CA TYR A 160 -11.76 11.11 2.59
C TYR A 160 -11.68 10.50 1.18
N ASP A 161 -11.14 11.20 0.19
CA ASP A 161 -10.88 10.64 -1.14
C ASP A 161 -9.90 9.47 -1.04
N LEU A 162 -8.79 9.65 -0.32
CA LEU A 162 -7.86 8.56 -0.01
C LEU A 162 -8.53 7.42 0.76
N ALA A 163 -9.33 7.75 1.78
CA ALA A 163 -10.03 6.75 2.57
C ALA A 163 -11.01 5.89 1.75
N HIS A 164 -11.64 6.45 0.72
CA HIS A 164 -12.45 5.66 -0.21
C HIS A 164 -11.63 4.61 -0.94
N ARG A 165 -10.38 4.89 -1.32
CA ARG A 165 -9.48 3.93 -1.96
C ARG A 165 -9.01 2.86 -0.97
N VAL A 166 -8.64 3.27 0.23
CA VAL A 166 -8.29 2.35 1.33
C VAL A 166 -9.44 1.40 1.65
N ARG A 167 -10.69 1.88 1.62
CA ARG A 167 -11.87 1.03 1.81
C ARG A 167 -11.97 -0.08 0.77
N GLU A 168 -11.65 0.19 -0.50
CA GLU A 168 -11.62 -0.84 -1.55
C GLU A 168 -10.56 -1.91 -1.25
N VAL A 169 -9.37 -1.51 -0.75
CA VAL A 169 -8.34 -2.45 -0.30
C VAL A 169 -8.89 -3.33 0.82
N PHE A 170 -9.46 -2.75 1.88
CA PHE A 170 -10.05 -3.52 2.97
C PHE A 170 -11.23 -4.41 2.53
N CYS A 171 -12.01 -3.97 1.54
CA CYS A 171 -13.13 -4.76 1.02
C CYS A 171 -12.69 -5.98 0.22
N LEU A 172 -11.51 -5.97 -0.40
CA LEU A 172 -11.08 -7.01 -1.31
C LEU A 172 -9.91 -7.85 -0.81
N GLN A 173 -9.21 -7.39 0.23
CA GLN A 173 -8.12 -8.12 0.86
C GLN A 173 -8.54 -8.54 2.27
N SER A 174 -8.97 -9.80 2.42
CA SER A 174 -9.48 -10.33 3.69
C SER A 174 -8.45 -10.40 4.80
N ALA A 175 -7.19 -10.49 4.42
CA ALA A 175 -6.05 -10.53 5.33
C ALA A 175 -5.62 -9.12 5.81
N GLN A 176 -6.24 -8.03 5.34
CA GLN A 176 -5.78 -6.68 5.64
C GLN A 176 -6.24 -6.22 7.03
N ARG A 177 -5.30 -6.04 7.95
CA ARG A 177 -5.50 -5.53 9.32
C ARG A 177 -5.42 -4.02 9.37
N PHE A 178 -4.44 -3.43 8.70
CA PHE A 178 -4.28 -2.00 8.49
C PHE A 178 -3.78 -1.72 7.07
N CYS A 179 -3.94 -0.51 6.59
CA CYS A 179 -3.49 -0.11 5.25
C CYS A 179 -2.72 1.20 5.34
N HIS A 180 -1.56 1.24 4.72
CA HIS A 180 -0.85 2.49 4.48
C HIS A 180 -1.45 3.23 3.29
N GLY A 181 -1.20 4.54 3.25
CA GLY A 181 -1.57 5.38 2.11
C GLY A 181 -0.81 6.69 2.14
N PHE A 182 -0.92 7.47 1.09
CA PHE A 182 -0.31 8.80 1.06
C PHE A 182 -1.13 9.77 0.22
N THR A 183 -0.96 11.06 0.49
CA THR A 183 -1.41 12.14 -0.38
C THR A 183 -0.19 12.91 -0.91
N LEU A 184 -0.28 13.38 -2.14
CA LEU A 184 0.66 14.34 -2.71
C LEU A 184 -0.15 15.51 -3.28
N CYS A 185 -0.11 16.64 -2.57
CA CYS A 185 -0.82 17.86 -2.91
C CYS A 185 0.20 18.92 -3.35
N GLY A 186 0.27 19.20 -4.65
CA GLY A 186 1.43 19.91 -5.18
C GLY A 186 2.70 19.16 -4.81
N SER A 187 3.70 19.86 -4.26
CA SER A 187 4.93 19.24 -3.73
C SER A 187 4.81 18.73 -2.29
N THR A 188 3.64 18.87 -1.65
CA THR A 188 3.44 18.51 -0.25
C THR A 188 2.93 17.09 -0.13
N MET A 189 3.71 16.24 0.54
CA MET A 189 3.38 14.85 0.83
C MET A 189 2.96 14.67 2.28
N ARG A 190 1.97 13.80 2.51
CA ARG A 190 1.54 13.31 3.81
C ARG A 190 1.33 11.80 3.76
N VAL A 191 1.75 11.12 4.80
CA VAL A 191 1.68 9.65 4.92
C VAL A 191 0.60 9.27 5.92
N PHE A 192 -0.14 8.22 5.62
CA PHE A 192 -1.28 7.75 6.41
C PHE A 192 -1.12 6.28 6.79
N LYS A 193 -1.68 5.94 7.95
CA LYS A 193 -1.98 4.57 8.36
C LYS A 193 -3.44 4.50 8.80
N PHE A 194 -4.20 3.67 8.11
CA PHE A 194 -5.57 3.35 8.43
C PHE A 194 -5.60 1.99 9.13
N ASP A 195 -6.00 1.94 10.36
CA ASP A 195 -6.23 0.67 11.04
C ASP A 195 -7.69 0.53 11.51
N ARG A 196 -8.00 -0.55 12.20
CA ARG A 196 -9.38 -0.83 12.63
C ARG A 196 -9.84 0.05 13.81
N ALA A 197 -8.95 0.76 14.47
CA ALA A 197 -9.25 1.63 15.61
C ALA A 197 -9.28 3.12 15.23
N ALA A 198 -8.37 3.56 14.34
CA ALA A 198 -8.20 4.96 14.02
C ALA A 198 -7.44 5.19 12.70
N VAL A 199 -7.38 6.45 12.28
CA VAL A 199 -6.52 6.91 11.19
C VAL A 199 -5.45 7.81 11.78
N TYR A 200 -4.21 7.56 11.40
CA TYR A 200 -3.04 8.34 11.82
C TYR A 200 -2.36 8.95 10.60
N THR A 201 -1.86 10.17 10.73
CA THR A 201 -1.08 10.82 9.67
C THR A 201 0.24 11.38 10.18
N SER A 202 1.26 11.37 9.32
CA SER A 202 2.47 12.13 9.55
C SER A 202 2.22 13.63 9.48
N PRO A 203 3.12 14.47 10.00
CA PRO A 203 3.23 15.84 9.52
C PRO A 203 3.47 15.83 8.00
N SER A 204 2.89 16.82 7.30
CA SER A 204 3.18 16.99 5.88
C SER A 204 4.59 17.55 5.66
N PHE A 205 5.18 17.26 4.50
CA PHE A 205 6.50 17.76 4.14
C PHE A 205 6.58 18.06 2.63
N ASP A 206 7.32 19.09 2.26
CA ASP A 206 7.60 19.40 0.86
C ASP A 206 8.69 18.45 0.35
N ILE A 207 8.38 17.63 -0.65
CA ILE A 207 9.30 16.62 -1.20
C ILE A 207 10.50 17.25 -1.94
N ARG A 208 10.44 18.52 -2.33
CA ARG A 208 11.57 19.23 -2.93
C ARG A 208 12.59 19.65 -1.88
N LEU A 209 12.13 20.01 -0.68
CA LEU A 209 12.97 20.40 0.45
C LEU A 209 13.48 19.22 1.26
N HIS A 210 12.68 18.15 1.33
CA HIS A 210 12.93 16.96 2.15
C HIS A 210 12.90 15.69 1.28
N PHE A 211 13.65 15.69 0.18
CA PHE A 211 13.64 14.60 -0.79
C PHE A 211 14.10 13.27 -0.20
N HIS A 212 15.06 13.31 0.72
CA HIS A 212 15.47 12.14 1.49
C HIS A 212 14.27 11.44 2.17
N ARG A 213 13.37 12.23 2.79
CA ARG A 213 12.18 11.68 3.45
C ARG A 213 11.21 11.02 2.46
N PHE A 214 11.09 11.58 1.27
CA PHE A 214 10.32 10.95 0.17
C PHE A 214 10.93 9.60 -0.23
N ILE A 215 12.26 9.51 -0.34
CA ILE A 215 12.96 8.25 -0.65
C ILE A 215 12.71 7.21 0.46
N VAL A 216 12.86 7.59 1.72
CA VAL A 216 12.57 6.70 2.87
C VAL A 216 11.17 6.13 2.79
N VAL A 217 10.17 6.98 2.55
CA VAL A 217 8.76 6.54 2.47
C VAL A 217 8.55 5.60 1.30
N MET A 218 9.02 5.94 0.11
CA MET A 218 8.81 5.13 -1.10
C MET A 218 9.56 3.80 -1.05
N LEU A 219 10.84 3.80 -0.68
CA LEU A 219 11.61 2.57 -0.49
C LEU A 219 11.02 1.73 0.65
N GLY A 220 10.57 2.37 1.74
CA GLY A 220 9.88 1.68 2.82
C GLY A 220 8.70 0.87 2.30
N TYR A 221 7.78 1.49 1.59
CA TYR A 221 6.63 0.78 1.02
C TYR A 221 7.01 -0.33 0.04
N LEU A 222 8.05 -0.12 -0.75
CA LEU A 222 8.52 -1.12 -1.71
C LEU A 222 9.24 -2.30 -1.03
N LEU A 223 9.86 -2.10 0.14
CA LEU A 223 10.66 -3.09 0.85
C LEU A 223 9.95 -3.74 2.05
N MET A 224 8.90 -3.13 2.60
CA MET A 224 8.10 -3.68 3.71
C MET A 224 7.67 -5.12 3.44
N SER A 225 7.71 -5.97 4.47
CA SER A 225 7.09 -7.30 4.42
C SER A 225 5.56 -7.19 4.29
N LYS A 226 4.89 -8.30 4.00
CA LYS A 226 3.42 -8.34 3.97
C LYS A 226 2.83 -7.94 5.32
N GLU A 227 3.45 -8.37 6.41
CA GLU A 227 3.03 -8.02 7.78
C GLU A 227 3.20 -6.52 8.04
N GLU A 228 4.33 -5.92 7.65
CA GLU A 228 4.59 -4.48 7.77
C GLU A 228 3.64 -3.64 6.91
N LEU A 229 3.12 -4.19 5.81
CA LEU A 229 2.07 -3.60 4.98
C LEU A 229 0.66 -3.85 5.54
N GLY A 230 0.54 -4.59 6.64
CA GLY A 230 -0.72 -4.82 7.34
C GLY A 230 -1.47 -6.08 6.96
N LEU A 231 -0.87 -7.00 6.20
CA LEU A 231 -1.51 -8.27 5.91
C LEU A 231 -1.30 -9.26 7.06
N ASP A 232 -2.34 -10.00 7.38
CA ASP A 232 -2.28 -11.13 8.31
C ASP A 232 -1.57 -12.31 7.66
N THR A 233 -0.38 -12.62 8.14
CA THR A 233 0.45 -13.70 7.61
C THR A 233 -0.01 -15.10 8.03
N THR A 234 -1.00 -15.21 8.92
CA THR A 234 -1.64 -16.50 9.23
C THR A 234 -2.60 -16.95 8.13
N ILE A 235 -3.05 -16.02 7.26
CA ILE A 235 -3.85 -16.31 6.08
C ILE A 235 -2.90 -16.47 4.90
N CYS A 236 -2.71 -17.71 4.46
CA CYS A 236 -1.75 -18.11 3.46
C CYS A 236 -2.43 -18.57 2.17
N GLN A 237 -1.63 -18.65 1.11
CA GLN A 237 -2.07 -19.22 -0.17
C GLN A 237 -0.96 -20.15 -0.70
N ASP A 238 -1.36 -21.33 -1.18
CA ASP A 238 -0.47 -22.26 -1.84
C ASP A 238 -0.17 -21.81 -3.29
N PRO A 239 0.85 -22.38 -3.93
CA PRO A 239 1.17 -22.09 -5.34
C PRO A 239 0.03 -22.42 -6.32
N ASP A 240 -0.85 -23.36 -5.97
CA ASP A 240 -2.05 -23.74 -6.74
C ASP A 240 -3.26 -22.82 -6.48
N GLY A 241 -3.09 -21.79 -5.64
CA GLY A 241 -4.10 -20.79 -5.34
C GLY A 241 -5.04 -21.13 -4.17
N GLN A 242 -4.89 -22.31 -3.54
CA GLN A 242 -5.69 -22.71 -2.39
C GLN A 242 -5.34 -21.84 -1.18
N GLN A 243 -6.31 -21.14 -0.62
CA GLN A 243 -6.15 -20.36 0.61
C GLN A 243 -6.35 -21.24 1.85
N TYR A 244 -5.58 -20.96 2.89
CA TYR A 244 -5.71 -21.61 4.19
C TYR A 244 -5.36 -20.67 5.34
N ILE A 245 -5.83 -20.99 6.53
CA ILE A 245 -5.49 -20.30 7.78
C ILE A 245 -4.65 -21.22 8.64
N SER A 246 -3.49 -20.73 9.09
CA SER A 246 -2.65 -21.41 10.07
C SER A 246 -3.11 -21.05 11.48
N VAL A 247 -3.54 -22.05 12.25
CA VAL A 247 -4.05 -21.87 13.61
C VAL A 247 -3.15 -22.65 14.58
N VAL A 248 -2.73 -22.00 15.65
CA VAL A 248 -1.97 -22.67 16.73
C VAL A 248 -2.95 -23.38 17.66
N LEU A 249 -2.93 -24.71 17.67
CA LEU A 249 -3.73 -25.54 18.56
C LEU A 249 -2.78 -26.27 19.53
N GLY A 250 -2.70 -25.78 20.76
CA GLY A 250 -1.70 -26.27 21.73
C GLY A 250 -0.28 -25.94 21.27
N GLU A 251 0.55 -26.98 21.07
CA GLU A 251 1.95 -26.83 20.59
C GLU A 251 2.10 -26.99 19.06
N LYS A 252 1.01 -27.25 18.34
CA LYS A 252 1.04 -27.51 16.89
C LYS A 252 0.39 -26.39 16.10
N VAL A 253 0.97 -26.12 14.94
CA VAL A 253 0.36 -25.27 13.93
C VAL A 253 -0.46 -26.17 13.00
N GLU A 254 -1.76 -25.97 12.99
CA GLU A 254 -2.69 -26.73 12.16
C GLU A 254 -3.20 -25.88 11.00
N ARG A 255 -3.44 -26.52 9.86
CA ARG A 255 -3.85 -25.87 8.62
C ARG A 255 -5.34 -26.10 8.38
N PHE A 256 -6.11 -25.00 8.28
CA PHE A 256 -7.51 -24.99 7.92
C PHE A 256 -7.67 -24.49 6.49
N ASN A 257 -8.05 -25.35 5.56
CA ASN A 257 -8.24 -24.96 4.15
C ASN A 257 -9.53 -24.17 4.00
N ILE A 258 -9.43 -22.95 3.48
CA ILE A 258 -10.59 -22.06 3.24
C ILE A 258 -11.35 -22.60 2.02
N GLU A 259 -12.64 -22.90 2.20
CA GLU A 259 -13.56 -23.24 1.11
C GLU A 259 -14.24 -21.98 0.55
N ASP A 260 -14.77 -21.13 1.47
CA ASP A 260 -15.56 -19.99 1.09
C ASP A 260 -15.51 -18.90 2.16
N MET A 261 -15.76 -17.67 1.76
CA MET A 261 -15.93 -16.54 2.67
C MET A 261 -17.43 -16.33 2.91
N ILE A 262 -17.88 -16.62 4.12
CA ILE A 262 -19.29 -16.53 4.52
C ILE A 262 -19.70 -15.08 4.73
N PHE A 263 -18.85 -14.27 5.37
CA PHE A 263 -19.14 -12.90 5.74
C PHE A 263 -17.87 -12.06 5.83
N ARG A 264 -17.97 -10.80 5.44
CA ARG A 264 -16.96 -9.78 5.69
C ARG A 264 -17.58 -8.44 5.99
N GLN A 265 -17.16 -7.83 7.07
CA GLN A 265 -17.51 -6.45 7.41
C GLN A 265 -16.76 -5.47 6.48
N GLN A 266 -17.52 -4.72 5.67
CA GLN A 266 -16.97 -3.73 4.73
C GLN A 266 -16.82 -2.37 5.40
N CYS A 267 -15.85 -2.21 6.28
CA CYS A 267 -15.54 -0.93 6.94
C CYS A 267 -14.02 -0.74 7.08
N ILE A 268 -13.59 0.50 7.27
CA ILE A 268 -12.21 0.84 7.66
C ILE A 268 -12.11 0.69 9.18
N ILE A 269 -12.89 1.47 9.92
CA ILE A 269 -12.90 1.47 11.38
C ILE A 269 -13.96 0.49 11.89
N GLY A 270 -13.61 -0.28 12.91
CA GLY A 270 -14.47 -1.28 13.52
C GLY A 270 -13.78 -2.64 13.61
N ARG A 271 -14.50 -3.67 14.02
CA ARG A 271 -13.91 -4.99 14.25
C ARG A 271 -13.34 -5.64 12.99
N GLY A 272 -13.77 -5.22 11.79
CA GLY A 272 -13.29 -5.80 10.53
C GLY A 272 -13.60 -7.29 10.37
N THR A 273 -14.62 -7.78 11.10
CA THR A 273 -14.95 -9.21 11.21
C THR A 273 -15.04 -9.88 9.84
N THR A 274 -14.30 -10.97 9.69
CA THR A 274 -14.40 -11.88 8.54
C THR A 274 -14.70 -13.29 9.04
N CYS A 275 -15.62 -13.98 8.37
CA CYS A 275 -15.97 -15.37 8.68
C CYS A 275 -15.72 -16.24 7.45
N TRP A 276 -14.98 -17.33 7.63
CA TRP A 276 -14.72 -18.30 6.58
C TRP A 276 -15.31 -19.66 6.91
N LYS A 277 -15.77 -20.36 5.89
CA LYS A 277 -15.97 -21.79 5.92
C LYS A 277 -14.63 -22.45 5.61
N ALA A 278 -14.15 -23.29 6.50
CA ALA A 278 -12.87 -23.96 6.35
C ALA A 278 -12.98 -25.46 6.65
N ILE A 279 -12.09 -26.25 6.07
CA ILE A 279 -12.01 -27.70 6.26
C ILE A 279 -10.71 -28.05 7.00
N TYR A 280 -10.86 -28.85 8.04
CA TYR A 280 -9.77 -29.47 8.76
C TYR A 280 -10.17 -30.90 9.15
N ASN A 281 -9.31 -31.89 8.86
CA ASN A 281 -9.54 -33.31 9.10
C ASN A 281 -10.90 -33.83 8.59
N ASN A 282 -11.27 -33.44 7.37
CA ASN A 282 -12.56 -33.75 6.72
C ASN A 282 -13.80 -33.27 7.49
N GLN A 283 -13.64 -32.33 8.39
CA GLN A 283 -14.74 -31.66 9.10
C GLN A 283 -14.81 -30.19 8.70
N THR A 284 -16.03 -29.66 8.67
CA THR A 284 -16.28 -28.26 8.35
C THR A 284 -16.29 -27.40 9.61
N TYR A 285 -15.59 -26.29 9.56
CA TYR A 285 -15.51 -25.30 10.63
C TYR A 285 -15.90 -23.91 10.11
N VAL A 286 -16.36 -23.07 11.03
CA VAL A 286 -16.49 -21.63 10.79
C VAL A 286 -15.38 -20.96 11.58
N ILE A 287 -14.47 -20.29 10.88
CA ILE A 287 -13.40 -19.50 11.50
C ILE A 287 -13.85 -18.06 11.45
N LYS A 288 -13.87 -17.42 12.61
CA LYS A 288 -14.17 -15.97 12.76
C LYS A 288 -12.91 -15.26 13.21
N ASP A 289 -12.52 -14.25 12.44
CA ASP A 289 -11.49 -13.27 12.76
C ASP A 289 -12.14 -11.92 13.00
N SER A 290 -11.72 -11.18 14.07
CA SER A 290 -12.34 -9.87 14.41
C SER A 290 -11.43 -9.02 15.30
#